data_9316a2e36038a9d3369a710dbce499f3
#
_entry.id   9316a2e36038a9d3369a710dbce499f3
#
_cell.length_a   1.000
_cell.length_b   1.000
_cell.length_c   1.000
_cell.angle_alpha   90.00
_cell.angle_beta   90.00
_cell.angle_gamma   90.00
#
_symmetry.space_group_name_H-M   'P 1'
#
loop_
_entity.id
_entity.type
_entity.pdbx_description
1 polymer ?
#
loop_
_entity_poly.entity_id
_entity_poly.type
_entity_poly.pdbx_seq_one_letter_code
_entity_poly.pdbx_strand_id
1 'polypeptide(L)'
;MTSNADKLKALKNIDLSHLDKAEAKEFTVLLEELSKREFQEESTSTFMHFVKAIWAEFINGAHHVKMAKAFDDIASGKLKRLIINMPPRHTKSEFASHLFPAYLLGKNPKLKIIEATHTADLAVNFGRKVRDLIDTEEYHKLFPDTELKADSRSAGKWLTNKGGEYYAAGIGGALAGRGADLFIIDDPHSEQDAM
;
A
#
# COMPACT_ATOMS: atom_id res chain seq x y z
N MET A 1 -15.66 5.95 -25.06
CA MET A 1 -14.65 4.85 -24.96
C MET A 1 -15.20 3.84 -23.97
N THR A 2 -15.42 2.60 -24.42
CA THR A 2 -15.84 1.49 -23.54
C THR A 2 -14.74 1.20 -22.53
N SER A 3 -15.10 1.04 -21.24
CA SER A 3 -14.13 0.73 -20.17
C SER A 3 -13.51 -0.66 -20.40
N ASN A 4 -12.34 -0.90 -19.82
CA ASN A 4 -11.73 -2.25 -19.87
C ASN A 4 -12.65 -3.29 -19.23
N ALA A 5 -13.39 -2.92 -18.19
CA ALA A 5 -14.42 -3.75 -17.54
C ALA A 5 -15.54 -4.17 -18.51
N ASP A 6 -16.04 -3.24 -19.35
CA ASP A 6 -17.07 -3.57 -20.33
C ASP A 6 -16.55 -4.52 -21.41
N LYS A 7 -15.30 -4.33 -21.84
CA LYS A 7 -14.63 -5.22 -22.80
C LYS A 7 -14.44 -6.62 -22.23
N LEU A 8 -13.96 -6.72 -20.97
CA LEU A 8 -13.76 -8.00 -20.31
C LEU A 8 -15.08 -8.75 -20.11
N LYS A 9 -16.15 -8.02 -19.74
CA LYS A 9 -17.50 -8.61 -19.62
C LYS A 9 -18.02 -9.12 -20.96
N ALA A 10 -17.77 -8.41 -22.05
CA ALA A 10 -18.11 -8.87 -23.39
C ALA A 10 -17.31 -10.12 -23.78
N LEU A 11 -16.00 -10.17 -23.50
CA LEU A 11 -15.14 -11.31 -23.78
C LEU A 11 -15.55 -12.56 -22.98
N LYS A 12 -15.97 -12.43 -21.72
CA LYS A 12 -16.48 -13.55 -20.91
C LYS A 12 -17.76 -14.20 -21.43
N ASN A 13 -18.51 -13.49 -22.27
CA ASN A 13 -19.76 -13.96 -22.83
C ASN A 13 -19.63 -14.44 -24.30
N ILE A 14 -18.42 -14.57 -24.82
CA ILE A 14 -18.19 -15.08 -26.18
C ILE A 14 -18.48 -16.58 -26.19
N ASP A 15 -19.25 -17.01 -27.18
CA ASP A 15 -19.47 -18.43 -27.46
C ASP A 15 -18.19 -19.06 -28.03
N LEU A 16 -17.60 -19.98 -27.28
CA LEU A 16 -16.37 -20.68 -27.64
C LEU A 16 -16.62 -21.97 -28.44
N SER A 17 -17.87 -22.28 -28.75
CA SER A 17 -18.24 -23.54 -29.45
C SER A 17 -17.65 -23.67 -30.85
N HIS A 18 -17.19 -22.58 -31.43
CA HIS A 18 -16.58 -22.54 -32.76
C HIS A 18 -15.04 -22.63 -32.75
N LEU A 19 -14.43 -22.59 -31.58
CA LEU A 19 -12.99 -22.67 -31.43
C LEU A 19 -12.53 -24.14 -31.31
N ASP A 20 -11.37 -24.44 -31.87
CA ASP A 20 -10.72 -25.71 -31.58
C ASP A 20 -10.20 -25.74 -30.13
N LYS A 21 -9.74 -26.94 -29.66
CA LYS A 21 -9.26 -27.11 -28.28
C LYS A 21 -8.03 -26.25 -27.95
N ALA A 22 -7.17 -25.97 -28.91
CA ALA A 22 -5.97 -25.16 -28.71
C ALA A 22 -6.34 -23.69 -28.61
N GLU A 23 -7.18 -23.21 -29.52
CA GLU A 23 -7.72 -21.85 -29.54
C GLU A 23 -8.53 -21.54 -28.28
N ALA A 24 -9.41 -22.46 -27.85
CA ALA A 24 -10.20 -22.29 -26.62
C ALA A 24 -9.30 -22.20 -25.36
N LYS A 25 -8.22 -22.98 -25.32
CA LYS A 25 -7.24 -22.92 -24.22
C LYS A 25 -6.48 -21.61 -24.22
N GLU A 26 -6.00 -21.15 -25.36
CA GLU A 26 -5.30 -19.88 -25.49
C GLU A 26 -6.22 -18.70 -25.09
N PHE A 27 -7.46 -18.71 -25.55
CA PHE A 27 -8.46 -17.71 -25.19
C PHE A 27 -8.70 -17.66 -23.66
N THR A 28 -8.81 -18.86 -23.02
CA THR A 28 -8.99 -18.93 -21.55
C THR A 28 -7.82 -18.32 -20.82
N VAL A 29 -6.58 -18.62 -21.21
CA VAL A 29 -5.36 -18.05 -20.62
C VAL A 29 -5.33 -16.51 -20.77
N LEU A 30 -5.65 -16.02 -21.95
CA LEU A 30 -5.72 -14.57 -22.19
C LEU A 30 -6.81 -13.87 -21.36
N LEU A 31 -7.98 -14.51 -21.20
CA LEU A 31 -9.04 -13.99 -20.32
C LEU A 31 -8.61 -13.94 -18.84
N GLU A 32 -7.92 -14.97 -18.37
CA GLU A 32 -7.39 -14.98 -17.00
C GLU A 32 -6.36 -13.88 -16.80
N GLU A 33 -5.46 -13.67 -17.77
CA GLU A 33 -4.44 -12.63 -17.70
C GLU A 33 -5.08 -11.24 -17.74
N LEU A 34 -6.05 -10.99 -18.60
CA LEU A 34 -6.80 -9.74 -18.65
C LEU A 34 -7.56 -9.48 -17.34
N SER A 35 -8.18 -10.53 -16.77
CA SER A 35 -8.90 -10.42 -15.50
C SER A 35 -7.96 -10.06 -14.34
N LYS A 36 -6.75 -10.63 -14.31
CA LYS A 36 -5.72 -10.30 -13.32
C LYS A 36 -5.25 -8.86 -13.44
N ARG A 37 -5.01 -8.39 -14.68
CA ARG A 37 -4.58 -7.00 -14.93
C ARG A 37 -5.68 -6.01 -14.53
N GLU A 38 -6.93 -6.27 -14.88
CA GLU A 38 -8.05 -5.41 -14.49
C GLU A 38 -8.19 -5.32 -12.97
N PHE A 39 -8.16 -6.47 -12.29
CA PHE A 39 -8.18 -6.51 -10.83
C PHE A 39 -7.03 -5.71 -10.21
N GLN A 40 -5.83 -5.84 -10.75
CA GLN A 40 -4.64 -5.12 -10.30
C GLN A 40 -4.80 -3.61 -10.51
N GLU A 41 -5.22 -3.16 -11.70
CA GLU A 41 -5.43 -1.75 -12.03
C GLU A 41 -6.51 -1.12 -11.14
N GLU A 42 -7.65 -1.79 -10.95
CA GLU A 42 -8.71 -1.32 -10.08
C GLU A 42 -8.25 -1.24 -8.62
N SER A 43 -7.66 -2.32 -8.11
CA SER A 43 -7.22 -2.42 -6.72
C SER A 43 -6.09 -1.45 -6.35
N THR A 44 -5.30 -1.01 -7.33
CA THR A 44 -4.21 -0.05 -7.11
C THR A 44 -4.56 1.38 -7.52
N SER A 45 -5.76 1.61 -8.06
CA SER A 45 -6.19 2.91 -8.60
C SER A 45 -6.27 4.01 -7.53
N THR A 46 -6.74 3.66 -6.33
CA THR A 46 -6.81 4.54 -5.16
C THR A 46 -6.37 3.82 -3.89
N PHE A 47 -6.01 4.58 -2.87
CA PHE A 47 -5.66 4.01 -1.57
C PHE A 47 -6.82 3.19 -0.97
N MET A 48 -8.07 3.64 -1.11
CA MET A 48 -9.22 2.89 -0.59
C MET A 48 -9.44 1.56 -1.33
N HIS A 49 -9.20 1.49 -2.63
CA HIS A 49 -9.27 0.23 -3.38
C HIS A 49 -8.19 -0.74 -2.92
N PHE A 50 -6.98 -0.24 -2.69
CA PHE A 50 -5.90 -1.03 -2.11
C PHE A 50 -6.26 -1.58 -0.72
N VAL A 51 -6.78 -0.73 0.17
CA VAL A 51 -7.22 -1.17 1.52
C VAL A 51 -8.23 -2.30 1.42
N LYS A 52 -9.25 -2.18 0.57
CA LYS A 52 -10.27 -3.23 0.39
C LYS A 52 -9.73 -4.52 -0.22
N ALA A 53 -8.73 -4.43 -1.08
CA ALA A 53 -8.09 -5.60 -1.70
C ALA A 53 -7.20 -6.35 -0.70
N ILE A 54 -6.52 -5.64 0.21
CA ILE A 54 -5.62 -6.24 1.21
C ILE A 54 -6.36 -6.68 2.47
N TRP A 55 -7.39 -5.94 2.89
CA TRP A 55 -8.12 -6.18 4.13
C TRP A 55 -9.57 -6.55 3.83
N ALA A 56 -9.81 -7.84 3.61
CA ALA A 56 -11.11 -8.37 3.17
C ALA A 56 -12.28 -8.05 4.14
N GLU A 57 -12.00 -8.03 5.46
CA GLU A 57 -13.02 -7.75 6.50
C GLU A 57 -13.15 -6.26 6.84
N PHE A 58 -12.54 -5.37 6.04
CA PHE A 58 -12.55 -3.94 6.32
C PHE A 58 -13.96 -3.34 6.23
N ILE A 59 -14.40 -2.75 7.33
CA ILE A 59 -15.66 -2.02 7.41
C ILE A 59 -15.42 -0.52 7.18
N ASN A 60 -15.90 -0.02 6.06
CA ASN A 60 -15.69 1.36 5.65
C ASN A 60 -16.60 2.34 6.42
N GLY A 61 -15.98 3.31 7.10
CA GLY A 61 -16.67 4.45 7.73
C GLY A 61 -16.39 5.76 6.99
N ALA A 62 -17.18 6.79 7.26
CA ALA A 62 -17.07 8.11 6.63
C ALA A 62 -15.68 8.76 6.85
N HIS A 63 -15.06 8.54 8.01
CA HIS A 63 -13.72 9.03 8.32
C HIS A 63 -12.64 8.34 7.46
N HIS A 64 -12.80 7.05 7.16
CA HIS A 64 -11.89 6.31 6.28
C HIS A 64 -11.89 6.88 4.87
N VAL A 65 -13.06 7.23 4.33
CA VAL A 65 -13.19 7.86 3.00
C VAL A 65 -12.43 9.20 2.95
N LYS A 66 -12.56 10.01 4.01
CA LYS A 66 -11.84 11.30 4.09
C LYS A 66 -10.34 11.11 4.18
N MET A 67 -9.85 10.17 5.00
CA MET A 67 -8.43 9.85 5.10
C MET A 67 -7.87 9.33 3.78
N ALA A 68 -8.56 8.36 3.15
CA ALA A 68 -8.13 7.78 1.90
C ALA A 68 -7.99 8.81 0.80
N LYS A 69 -8.96 9.73 0.68
CA LYS A 69 -8.86 10.84 -0.27
C LYS A 69 -7.65 11.74 -0.01
N ALA A 70 -7.35 12.05 1.26
CA ALA A 70 -6.19 12.85 1.60
C ALA A 70 -4.88 12.11 1.28
N PHE A 71 -4.84 10.78 1.48
CA PHE A 71 -3.69 9.95 1.11
C PHE A 71 -3.50 9.86 -0.41
N ASP A 72 -4.59 9.78 -1.20
CA ASP A 72 -4.50 9.87 -2.66
C ASP A 72 -3.97 11.23 -3.12
N ASP A 73 -4.38 12.32 -2.46
CA ASP A 73 -3.87 13.67 -2.73
C ASP A 73 -2.35 13.79 -2.36
N ILE A 74 -1.86 13.07 -1.32
CA ILE A 74 -0.43 12.97 -1.01
C ILE A 74 0.28 12.13 -2.07
N ALA A 75 -0.25 10.95 -2.41
CA ALA A 75 0.35 10.04 -3.38
C ALA A 75 0.52 10.70 -4.76
N SER A 76 -0.44 11.54 -5.16
CA SER A 76 -0.37 12.33 -6.40
C SER A 76 0.50 13.60 -6.29
N GLY A 77 1.03 13.92 -5.10
CA GLY A 77 1.82 15.12 -4.86
C GLY A 77 1.01 16.42 -4.77
N LYS A 78 -0.31 16.35 -4.81
CA LYS A 78 -1.22 17.51 -4.69
C LYS A 78 -1.26 18.06 -3.27
N LEU A 79 -1.19 17.19 -2.26
CA LEU A 79 -1.08 17.55 -0.86
C LEU A 79 0.32 17.24 -0.33
N LYS A 80 0.97 18.18 0.34
CA LYS A 80 2.34 18.02 0.85
C LYS A 80 2.43 17.80 2.36
N ARG A 81 1.41 18.17 3.11
CA ARG A 81 1.37 18.08 4.56
C ARG A 81 -0.04 17.74 5.00
N LEU A 82 -0.16 16.77 5.89
CA LEU A 82 -1.44 16.33 6.43
C LEU A 82 -1.30 16.12 7.94
N ILE A 83 -2.27 16.62 8.69
CA ILE A 83 -2.42 16.33 10.12
C ILE A 83 -3.75 15.59 10.28
N ILE A 84 -3.71 14.45 10.98
CA ILE A 84 -4.90 13.63 11.25
C ILE A 84 -5.08 13.54 12.76
N ASN A 85 -6.14 14.15 13.25
CA ASN A 85 -6.57 14.02 14.63
C ASN A 85 -7.81 13.15 14.70
N MET A 86 -7.70 12.04 15.42
CA MET A 86 -8.81 11.09 15.57
C MET A 86 -8.76 10.45 16.97
N PRO A 87 -9.93 10.06 17.52
CA PRO A 87 -9.97 9.27 18.74
C PRO A 87 -9.20 7.95 18.59
N PRO A 88 -8.73 7.35 19.70
CA PRO A 88 -8.11 6.03 19.67
C PRO A 88 -9.04 4.98 19.07
N ARG A 89 -8.48 3.90 18.53
CA ARG A 89 -9.20 2.76 17.93
C ARG A 89 -10.07 3.09 16.71
N HIS A 90 -9.77 4.20 16.00
CA HIS A 90 -10.42 4.56 14.73
C HIS A 90 -9.51 4.31 13.53
N THR A 91 -8.60 3.34 13.62
CA THR A 91 -7.70 2.89 12.54
C THR A 91 -6.72 3.93 11.97
N LYS A 92 -6.50 5.08 12.67
CA LYS A 92 -5.58 6.14 12.23
C LYS A 92 -4.19 5.57 11.88
N SER A 93 -3.54 4.93 12.83
CA SER A 93 -2.19 4.38 12.67
C SER A 93 -2.15 3.19 11.68
N GLU A 94 -3.21 2.36 11.65
CA GLU A 94 -3.29 1.26 10.69
C GLU A 94 -3.33 1.78 9.25
N PHE A 95 -4.05 2.89 9.00
CA PHE A 95 -4.09 3.55 7.71
C PHE A 95 -2.80 4.31 7.40
N ALA A 96 -2.33 5.16 8.34
CA ALA A 96 -1.22 6.10 8.10
C ALA A 96 0.15 5.44 8.17
N SER A 97 0.37 4.55 9.16
CA SER A 97 1.69 4.00 9.50
C SER A 97 1.91 2.56 9.02
N HIS A 98 0.85 1.87 8.56
CA HIS A 98 0.95 0.52 8.01
C HIS A 98 0.54 0.45 6.53
N LEU A 99 -0.74 0.70 6.21
CA LEU A 99 -1.24 0.48 4.85
C LEU A 99 -0.75 1.53 3.85
N PHE A 100 -0.67 2.80 4.24
CA PHE A 100 -0.28 3.87 3.33
C PHE A 100 1.19 3.79 2.87
N PRO A 101 2.18 3.53 3.75
CA PRO A 101 3.55 3.29 3.32
C PRO A 101 3.68 2.11 2.34
N ALA A 102 2.97 1.00 2.61
CA ALA A 102 2.94 -0.15 1.72
C ALA A 102 2.37 0.21 0.34
N TYR A 103 1.23 0.93 0.31
CA TYR A 103 0.64 1.41 -0.94
C TYR A 103 1.58 2.30 -1.75
N LEU A 104 2.23 3.27 -1.09
CA LEU A 104 3.16 4.17 -1.77
C LEU A 104 4.38 3.45 -2.33
N LEU A 105 4.96 2.50 -1.58
CA LEU A 105 6.07 1.68 -2.06
C LEU A 105 5.65 0.77 -3.22
N GLY A 106 4.42 0.30 -3.23
CA GLY A 106 3.87 -0.42 -4.37
C GLY A 106 3.75 0.45 -5.62
N LYS A 107 3.29 1.69 -5.47
CA LYS A 107 3.19 2.66 -6.58
C LYS A 107 4.56 3.15 -7.07
N ASN A 108 5.50 3.31 -6.15
CA ASN A 108 6.86 3.73 -6.44
C ASN A 108 7.86 3.08 -5.47
N PRO A 109 8.45 1.93 -5.82
CA PRO A 109 9.34 1.18 -4.95
C PRO A 109 10.73 1.84 -4.74
N LYS A 110 10.95 3.05 -5.24
CA LYS A 110 12.18 3.83 -5.02
C LYS A 110 12.06 4.84 -3.88
N LEU A 111 10.86 5.02 -3.33
CA LEU A 111 10.62 6.02 -2.28
C LEU A 111 11.37 5.70 -1.00
N LYS A 112 11.80 6.76 -0.32
CA LYS A 112 12.37 6.71 1.03
C LYS A 112 11.33 7.16 2.02
N ILE A 113 10.98 6.29 2.96
CA ILE A 113 9.97 6.52 3.98
C ILE A 113 10.64 6.52 5.36
N ILE A 114 10.36 7.53 6.16
CA ILE A 114 10.73 7.58 7.57
C ILE A 114 9.45 7.54 8.40
N GLU A 115 9.43 6.63 9.36
CA GLU A 115 8.39 6.53 10.39
C GLU A 115 8.97 6.92 11.74
N ALA A 116 8.40 7.91 12.41
CA ALA A 116 8.80 8.35 13.72
C ALA A 116 7.63 8.27 14.70
N THR A 117 7.84 7.64 15.84
CA THR A 117 6.87 7.54 16.92
C THR A 117 7.52 7.90 18.25
N HIS A 118 6.73 8.03 19.35
CA HIS A 118 7.27 8.30 20.68
C HIS A 118 8.43 7.35 21.05
N THR A 119 8.27 6.03 20.84
CA THR A 119 9.33 5.05 21.12
C THR A 119 9.85 4.39 19.85
N ALA A 120 11.13 4.01 19.83
CA ALA A 120 11.72 3.27 18.74
C ALA A 120 11.02 1.92 18.51
N ASP A 121 10.61 1.23 19.60
CA ASP A 121 9.94 -0.07 19.50
C ASP A 121 8.61 0.01 18.78
N LEU A 122 7.83 1.07 19.00
CA LEU A 122 6.56 1.28 18.31
C LEU A 122 6.80 1.52 16.80
N ALA A 123 7.76 2.38 16.45
CA ALA A 123 8.15 2.63 15.07
C ALA A 123 8.64 1.34 14.36
N VAL A 124 9.47 0.55 15.04
CA VAL A 124 9.97 -0.75 14.54
C VAL A 124 8.83 -1.75 14.34
N ASN A 125 7.80 -1.74 15.18
CA ASN A 125 6.63 -2.58 15.01
C ASN A 125 5.84 -2.22 13.74
N PHE A 126 5.67 -0.92 13.43
CA PHE A 126 5.09 -0.50 12.15
C PHE A 126 5.98 -0.89 10.98
N GLY A 127 7.31 -0.68 11.08
CA GLY A 127 8.26 -1.11 10.05
C GLY A 127 8.17 -2.60 9.75
N ARG A 128 7.98 -3.43 10.79
CA ARG A 128 7.76 -4.87 10.63
C ARG A 128 6.44 -5.17 9.91
N LYS A 129 5.32 -4.53 10.32
CA LYS A 129 4.02 -4.72 9.69
C LYS A 129 4.05 -4.36 8.20
N VAL A 130 4.64 -3.21 7.85
CA VAL A 130 4.76 -2.78 6.44
C VAL A 130 5.60 -3.78 5.65
N ARG A 131 6.74 -4.22 6.20
CA ARG A 131 7.63 -5.21 5.58
C ARG A 131 6.90 -6.53 5.34
N ASP A 132 6.23 -7.04 6.38
CA ASP A 132 5.56 -8.34 6.33
C ASP A 132 4.37 -8.30 5.35
N LEU A 133 3.67 -7.17 5.22
CA LEU A 133 2.64 -6.96 4.22
C LEU A 133 3.21 -6.99 2.79
N ILE A 134 4.35 -6.32 2.55
CA ILE A 134 5.01 -6.31 1.23
C ILE A 134 5.45 -7.73 0.82
N ASP A 135 5.77 -8.60 1.77
CA ASP A 135 6.22 -9.99 1.53
C ASP A 135 5.04 -10.98 1.33
N THR A 136 3.78 -10.51 1.32
CA THR A 136 2.60 -11.37 1.11
C THR A 136 2.29 -11.62 -0.37
N GLU A 137 1.69 -12.78 -0.67
CA GLU A 137 1.22 -13.08 -2.03
C GLU A 137 0.14 -12.11 -2.52
N GLU A 138 -0.74 -11.67 -1.62
CA GLU A 138 -1.79 -10.70 -1.89
C GLU A 138 -1.22 -9.37 -2.36
N TYR A 139 -0.17 -8.89 -1.69
CA TYR A 139 0.52 -7.67 -2.08
C TYR A 139 1.24 -7.81 -3.42
N HIS A 140 1.91 -8.94 -3.66
CA HIS A 140 2.60 -9.20 -4.93
C HIS A 140 1.64 -9.34 -6.12
N LYS A 141 0.39 -9.79 -5.90
CA LYS A 141 -0.65 -9.75 -6.94
C LYS A 141 -1.00 -8.34 -7.38
N LEU A 142 -0.90 -7.35 -6.46
CA LEU A 142 -1.18 -5.94 -6.74
C LEU A 142 0.05 -5.19 -7.27
N PHE A 143 1.22 -5.49 -6.72
CA PHE A 143 2.48 -4.81 -7.02
C PHE A 143 3.61 -5.80 -7.30
N PRO A 144 3.56 -6.50 -8.45
CA PRO A 144 4.50 -7.58 -8.77
C PRO A 144 5.97 -7.13 -8.89
N ASP A 145 6.21 -5.85 -9.16
CA ASP A 145 7.56 -5.29 -9.32
C ASP A 145 8.21 -4.87 -7.99
N THR A 146 7.46 -4.89 -6.89
CA THR A 146 7.92 -4.45 -5.58
C THR A 146 8.20 -5.63 -4.68
N GLU A 147 9.47 -5.83 -4.35
CA GLU A 147 9.95 -6.89 -3.47
C GLU A 147 10.89 -6.31 -2.41
N LEU A 148 11.06 -7.04 -1.33
CA LEU A 148 12.08 -6.74 -0.33
C LEU A 148 13.45 -7.17 -0.84
N LYS A 149 14.46 -6.31 -0.61
CA LYS A 149 15.83 -6.69 -0.89
C LYS A 149 16.28 -7.80 0.06
N ALA A 150 16.82 -8.89 -0.47
CA ALA A 150 17.08 -10.14 0.27
C ALA A 150 18.04 -9.95 1.48
N ASP A 151 19.01 -9.05 1.36
CA ASP A 151 20.03 -8.77 2.38
C ASP A 151 19.67 -7.61 3.34
N SER A 152 18.44 -7.07 3.26
CA SER A 152 18.02 -5.91 4.03
C SER A 152 16.61 -6.08 4.60
N ARG A 153 16.48 -6.96 5.60
CA ARG A 153 15.18 -7.37 6.19
C ARG A 153 15.06 -7.10 7.68
N SER A 154 15.84 -6.17 8.25
CA SER A 154 15.67 -5.82 9.67
C SER A 154 14.31 -5.12 9.89
N ALA A 155 13.69 -5.29 11.07
CA ALA A 155 12.35 -4.75 11.32
C ALA A 155 12.29 -3.21 11.26
N GLY A 156 13.35 -2.53 11.71
CA GLY A 156 13.39 -1.06 11.77
C GLY A 156 14.04 -0.38 10.57
N LYS A 157 14.71 -1.16 9.70
CA LYS A 157 15.33 -0.62 8.49
C LYS A 157 15.41 -1.70 7.42
N TRP A 158 14.82 -1.46 6.27
CA TRP A 158 14.86 -2.37 5.15
C TRP A 158 14.77 -1.62 3.81
N LEU A 159 15.16 -2.31 2.76
CA LEU A 159 15.21 -1.77 1.41
C LEU A 159 14.30 -2.58 0.48
N THR A 160 13.79 -1.92 -0.55
CA THR A 160 13.16 -2.58 -1.68
C THR A 160 14.20 -3.03 -2.71
N ASN A 161 13.82 -3.93 -3.60
CA ASN A 161 14.61 -4.38 -4.76
C ASN A 161 14.94 -3.25 -5.75
N LYS A 162 14.25 -2.11 -5.69
CA LYS A 162 14.44 -0.93 -6.55
C LYS A 162 15.19 0.22 -5.84
N GLY A 163 15.67 -0.01 -4.61
CA GLY A 163 16.47 0.97 -3.86
C GLY A 163 15.68 1.96 -3.02
N GLY A 164 14.39 1.76 -2.84
CA GLY A 164 13.63 2.47 -1.81
C GLY A 164 14.04 2.02 -0.41
N GLU A 165 13.76 2.86 0.57
CA GLU A 165 14.13 2.62 1.98
C GLU A 165 12.94 2.87 2.90
N TYR A 166 12.75 2.00 3.88
CA TYR A 166 11.93 2.28 5.05
C TYR A 166 12.83 2.36 6.29
N TYR A 167 12.67 3.40 7.08
CA TYR A 167 13.42 3.63 8.30
C TYR A 167 12.51 4.03 9.44
N ALA A 168 12.52 3.24 10.51
CA ALA A 168 11.75 3.45 11.72
C ALA A 168 12.64 3.99 12.85
N ALA A 169 12.19 5.03 13.55
CA ALA A 169 12.92 5.63 14.66
C ALA A 169 11.98 6.15 15.76
N GLY A 170 12.46 6.19 16.99
CA GLY A 170 11.85 7.01 18.05
C GLY A 170 12.17 8.51 17.85
N ILE A 171 11.32 9.40 18.37
CA ILE A 171 11.49 10.86 18.23
C ILE A 171 12.86 11.35 18.73
N GLY A 172 13.44 10.77 19.74
CA GLY A 172 14.81 11.07 20.22
C GLY A 172 15.92 10.38 19.43
N GLY A 173 15.61 9.63 18.37
CA GLY A 173 16.56 8.84 17.63
C GLY A 173 17.34 9.64 16.55
N ALA A 174 18.30 8.98 15.90
CA ALA A 174 19.17 9.57 14.88
C ALA A 174 18.42 9.80 13.55
N LEU A 175 17.59 10.83 13.50
CA LEU A 175 16.86 11.27 12.28
C LEU A 175 17.65 12.34 11.49
N ALA A 176 18.55 13.05 12.16
CA ALA A 176 19.33 14.13 11.54
C ALA A 176 20.16 13.62 10.36
N GLY A 177 20.13 14.38 9.25
CA GLY A 177 20.87 14.05 8.03
C GLY A 177 20.22 13.01 7.12
N ARG A 178 19.03 12.48 7.43
CA ARG A 178 18.29 11.57 6.57
C ARG A 178 17.26 12.34 5.73
N GLY A 179 17.29 12.11 4.42
CA GLY A 179 16.24 12.57 3.50
C GLY A 179 15.13 11.53 3.37
N ALA A 180 13.90 11.99 3.21
CA ALA A 180 12.74 11.15 2.94
C ALA A 180 11.81 11.81 1.93
N ASP A 181 11.13 10.97 1.14
CA ASP A 181 10.03 11.38 0.26
C ASP A 181 8.70 11.45 1.05
N LEU A 182 8.56 10.57 2.03
CA LEU A 182 7.46 10.58 3.01
C LEU A 182 8.03 10.51 4.42
N PHE A 183 7.60 11.42 5.27
CA PHE A 183 7.89 11.41 6.69
C PHE A 183 6.59 11.31 7.49
N ILE A 184 6.42 10.22 8.21
CA ILE A 184 5.26 9.95 9.05
C ILE A 184 5.67 10.18 10.50
N ILE A 185 4.83 10.92 11.24
CA ILE A 185 4.96 11.11 12.68
C ILE A 185 3.66 10.63 13.30
N ASP A 186 3.70 9.48 13.98
CA ASP A 186 2.54 8.90 14.64
C ASP A 186 2.74 8.87 16.15
N ASP A 187 1.80 9.50 16.86
CA ASP A 187 1.79 9.61 18.33
C ASP A 187 3.18 9.97 18.92
N PRO A 188 3.70 11.19 18.63
CA PRO A 188 5.07 11.58 18.98
C PRO A 188 5.30 11.81 20.49
N HIS A 189 4.24 11.91 21.27
CA HIS A 189 4.27 12.17 22.71
C HIS A 189 3.58 11.04 23.47
N SER A 190 4.08 10.74 24.67
CA SER A 190 3.36 9.90 25.63
C SER A 190 2.26 10.70 26.34
N GLU A 191 1.36 9.99 27.03
CA GLU A 191 0.37 10.65 27.91
C GLU A 191 1.04 11.47 29.02
N GLN A 192 2.24 11.07 29.46
CA GLN A 192 3.01 11.77 30.49
C GLN A 192 3.62 13.09 29.99
N ASP A 193 3.94 13.18 28.70
CA ASP A 193 4.48 14.40 28.10
C ASP A 193 3.40 15.49 27.89
N ALA A 194 2.13 15.10 28.01
CA ALA A 194 0.98 16.01 27.84
C ALA A 194 0.48 16.61 29.15
N MET A 195 1.07 16.23 30.30
CA MET A 195 0.79 16.77 31.62
C MET A 195 1.85 17.77 32.05
#